data_dc49142d810e851e60656b5d07fde287
#
_entry.id   dc49142d810e851e60656b5d07fde287
#
_cell.length_a   1.000
_cell.length_b   1.000
_cell.length_c   1.000
_cell.angle_alpha   90.00
_cell.angle_beta   90.00
_cell.angle_gamma   90.00
#
_symmetry.space_group_name_H-M   'P 1'
#
loop_
_entity.id
_entity.type
_entity.pdbx_description
1 polymer ?
#
loop_
_entity_poly.entity_id
_entity_poly.type
_entity_poly.pdbx_seq_one_letter_code
_entity_poly.pdbx_strand_id
1 'polypeptide(L)'
;LIAPTVAVPTTAGTGSEVGRASVILDEAREVKKIIFHPLMMPQIVILDPVVTVGLPAALTGATGMDALSHSLEAWCSPAYHPMAEGIAIEGIRLVREFLPQAVADGSDLEARTQMLVASTMGATAFQRGLGAMHALAHPLGALYNAHHGTLNAVLMPYVLQANRLVIEERIR
;
A
#
# COMPACT_ATOMS: atom_id res chain seq x y z
N LEU A 1 -8.92 -6.38 -26.08
CA LEU A 1 -7.96 -5.27 -26.23
C LEU A 1 -8.05 -4.40 -24.99
N ILE A 2 -6.94 -4.20 -24.28
CA ILE A 2 -6.82 -3.25 -23.18
C ILE A 2 -6.16 -1.98 -23.74
N ALA A 3 -6.79 -0.82 -23.53
CA ALA A 3 -6.24 0.44 -23.99
C ALA A 3 -4.98 0.81 -23.18
N PRO A 4 -4.02 1.52 -23.79
CA PRO A 4 -2.90 2.13 -23.05
C PRO A 4 -3.44 3.06 -21.95
N THR A 5 -2.83 2.98 -20.77
CA THR A 5 -3.25 3.76 -19.61
C THR A 5 -2.14 4.69 -19.12
N VAL A 6 -2.55 5.89 -18.68
CA VAL A 6 -1.74 6.82 -17.90
C VAL A 6 -2.34 6.85 -16.51
N ALA A 7 -1.53 6.63 -15.47
CA ALA A 7 -1.98 6.67 -14.08
C ALA A 7 -1.48 7.93 -13.38
N VAL A 8 -2.40 8.62 -12.70
CA VAL A 8 -2.10 9.77 -11.85
C VAL A 8 -2.77 9.48 -10.50
N PRO A 9 -2.07 8.88 -9.52
CA PRO A 9 -2.67 8.54 -8.24
C PRO A 9 -3.00 9.80 -7.44
N THR A 10 -4.19 9.80 -6.83
CA THR A 10 -4.68 10.89 -5.97
C THR A 10 -4.56 10.58 -4.48
N THR A 11 -4.06 9.40 -4.15
CA THR A 11 -3.78 8.93 -2.78
C THR A 11 -2.42 8.25 -2.74
N ALA A 12 -1.72 8.35 -1.63
CA ALA A 12 -0.46 7.67 -1.37
C ALA A 12 -0.70 6.45 -0.46
N GLY A 13 -1.06 5.32 -1.05
CA GLY A 13 -1.41 4.12 -0.29
C GLY A 13 -1.27 2.84 -1.11
N THR A 14 -2.24 2.59 -1.98
CA THR A 14 -2.34 1.36 -2.78
C THR A 14 -1.17 1.14 -3.74
N GLY A 15 -0.61 2.23 -4.32
CA GLY A 15 0.42 2.11 -5.35
C GLY A 15 -0.05 1.40 -6.62
N SER A 16 -1.35 1.52 -6.95
CA SER A 16 -1.96 0.82 -8.09
C SER A 16 -1.37 1.21 -9.45
N GLU A 17 -0.69 2.35 -9.51
CA GLU A 17 0.00 2.86 -10.69
C GLU A 17 1.17 1.99 -11.15
N VAL A 18 1.71 1.15 -10.28
CA VAL A 18 2.77 0.16 -10.61
C VAL A 18 2.26 -1.29 -10.50
N GLY A 19 0.94 -1.44 -10.45
CA GLY A 19 0.25 -2.73 -10.40
C GLY A 19 -0.37 -3.12 -11.74
N ARG A 20 -0.67 -4.41 -11.88
CA ARG A 20 -1.35 -4.99 -13.04
C ARG A 20 -2.63 -5.72 -12.63
N ALA A 21 -3.21 -5.32 -11.51
CA ALA A 21 -4.39 -5.91 -10.90
C ALA A 21 -5.45 -4.86 -10.61
N SER A 22 -6.70 -5.28 -10.64
CA SER A 22 -7.85 -4.53 -10.11
C SER A 22 -8.62 -5.40 -9.14
N VAL A 23 -9.04 -4.80 -8.03
CA VAL A 23 -9.87 -5.49 -7.03
C VAL A 23 -11.31 -5.02 -7.19
N ILE A 24 -12.22 -5.95 -7.45
CA ILE A 24 -13.65 -5.67 -7.66
C ILE A 24 -14.45 -6.40 -6.58
N LEU A 25 -15.39 -5.70 -5.97
CA LEU A 25 -16.34 -6.31 -5.04
C LEU A 25 -17.44 -7.03 -5.84
N ASP A 26 -17.58 -8.34 -5.62
CA ASP A 26 -18.76 -9.10 -6.02
C ASP A 26 -19.80 -8.99 -4.91
N GLU A 27 -20.71 -8.03 -5.04
CA GLU A 27 -21.71 -7.71 -4.03
C GLU A 27 -22.64 -8.90 -3.73
N ALA A 28 -22.93 -9.73 -4.74
CA ALA A 28 -23.82 -10.89 -4.56
C ALA A 28 -23.21 -11.99 -3.69
N ARG A 29 -21.88 -12.08 -3.65
CA ARG A 29 -21.13 -13.06 -2.87
C ARG A 29 -20.35 -12.46 -1.70
N GLU A 30 -20.37 -11.13 -1.55
CA GLU A 30 -19.62 -10.38 -0.52
C GLU A 30 -18.13 -10.72 -0.51
N VAL A 31 -17.53 -10.90 -1.68
CA VAL A 31 -16.11 -11.23 -1.83
C VAL A 31 -15.41 -10.25 -2.77
N LYS A 32 -14.16 -9.92 -2.44
CA LYS A 32 -13.29 -9.16 -3.34
C LYS A 32 -12.62 -10.10 -4.34
N LYS A 33 -12.84 -9.87 -5.63
CA LYS A 33 -12.21 -10.59 -6.75
C LYS A 33 -11.07 -9.79 -7.31
N ILE A 34 -9.94 -10.43 -7.54
CA ILE A 34 -8.78 -9.82 -8.17
C ILE A 34 -8.80 -10.18 -9.66
N ILE A 35 -8.86 -9.16 -10.52
CA ILE A 35 -8.65 -9.27 -11.96
C ILE A 35 -7.19 -8.90 -12.22
N PHE A 36 -6.52 -9.71 -13.01
CA PHE A 36 -5.09 -9.62 -13.17
C PHE A 36 -4.68 -9.87 -14.63
N HIS A 37 -3.98 -8.90 -15.23
CA HIS A 37 -3.46 -9.05 -16.58
C HIS A 37 -2.23 -8.16 -16.81
N PRO A 38 -1.15 -8.62 -17.48
CA PRO A 38 0.04 -7.81 -17.72
C PRO A 38 -0.22 -6.48 -18.43
N LEU A 39 -1.18 -6.44 -19.36
CA LEU A 39 -1.55 -5.23 -20.12
C LEU A 39 -2.34 -4.20 -19.28
N MET A 40 -2.71 -4.52 -18.05
CA MET A 40 -3.33 -3.57 -17.13
C MET A 40 -2.29 -2.65 -16.44
N MET A 41 -1.01 -2.98 -16.54
CA MET A 41 0.03 -2.11 -16.00
C MET A 41 0.05 -0.79 -16.76
N PRO A 42 -0.04 0.36 -16.08
CA PRO A 42 0.06 1.67 -16.72
C PRO A 42 1.38 1.84 -17.47
N GLN A 43 1.33 2.46 -18.65
CA GLN A 43 2.51 2.74 -19.45
C GLN A 43 3.23 4.01 -19.02
N ILE A 44 2.48 4.95 -18.46
CA ILE A 44 3.00 6.21 -17.93
C ILE A 44 2.41 6.41 -16.54
N VAL A 45 3.27 6.79 -15.61
CA VAL A 45 2.89 7.14 -14.24
C VAL A 45 3.32 8.57 -13.96
N ILE A 46 2.40 9.38 -13.44
CA ILE A 46 2.66 10.76 -13.03
C ILE A 46 2.38 10.86 -11.53
N LEU A 47 3.42 11.02 -10.73
CA LEU A 47 3.31 11.23 -9.29
C LEU A 47 3.29 12.75 -9.01
N ASP A 48 2.11 13.35 -9.05
CA ASP A 48 1.93 14.77 -8.77
C ASP A 48 1.38 14.96 -7.34
N PRO A 49 2.18 15.50 -6.40
CA PRO A 49 1.73 15.69 -5.03
C PRO A 49 0.56 16.70 -4.90
N VAL A 50 0.42 17.61 -5.86
CA VAL A 50 -0.63 18.65 -5.84
C VAL A 50 -2.02 18.02 -5.84
N VAL A 51 -2.23 16.92 -6.57
CA VAL A 51 -3.54 16.26 -6.63
C VAL A 51 -3.90 15.51 -5.33
N THR A 52 -2.96 15.38 -4.39
CA THR A 52 -3.18 14.74 -3.08
C THR A 52 -3.46 15.74 -1.95
N VAL A 53 -3.22 17.05 -2.16
CA VAL A 53 -3.33 18.10 -1.12
C VAL A 53 -4.73 18.16 -0.50
N GLY A 54 -5.78 17.93 -1.28
CA GLY A 54 -7.16 17.94 -0.79
C GLY A 54 -7.57 16.71 0.04
N LEU A 55 -6.70 15.72 0.20
CA LEU A 55 -7.04 14.50 0.95
C LEU A 55 -7.09 14.80 2.46
N PRO A 56 -8.22 14.51 3.15
CA PRO A 56 -8.34 14.72 4.59
C PRO A 56 -7.28 13.98 5.40
N ALA A 57 -6.84 14.54 6.53
CA ALA A 57 -5.81 13.98 7.40
C ALA A 57 -6.08 12.50 7.78
N ALA A 58 -7.33 12.16 8.12
CA ALA A 58 -7.71 10.79 8.46
C ALA A 58 -7.49 9.81 7.28
N LEU A 59 -7.84 10.22 6.06
CA LEU A 59 -7.59 9.41 4.86
C LEU A 59 -6.12 9.38 4.48
N THR A 60 -5.41 10.50 4.64
CA THR A 60 -3.94 10.55 4.48
C THR A 60 -3.27 9.53 5.40
N GLY A 61 -3.66 9.51 6.68
CA GLY A 61 -3.14 8.55 7.65
C GLY A 61 -3.48 7.10 7.28
N ALA A 62 -4.72 6.83 6.94
CA ALA A 62 -5.17 5.47 6.59
C ALA A 62 -4.47 4.93 5.33
N THR A 63 -4.37 5.75 4.27
CA THR A 63 -3.68 5.34 3.04
C THR A 63 -2.17 5.20 3.25
N GLY A 64 -1.56 6.09 4.02
CA GLY A 64 -0.13 5.99 4.36
C GLY A 64 0.20 4.74 5.18
N MET A 65 -0.70 4.33 6.08
CA MET A 65 -0.57 3.05 6.82
C MET A 65 -0.72 1.83 5.90
N ASP A 66 -1.51 1.95 4.84
CA ASP A 66 -1.58 0.93 3.79
C ASP A 66 -0.23 0.78 3.07
N ALA A 67 0.39 1.90 2.66
CA ALA A 67 1.73 1.90 2.07
C ALA A 67 2.79 1.30 3.01
N LEU A 68 2.67 1.56 4.33
CA LEU A 68 3.52 0.91 5.33
C LEU A 68 3.31 -0.60 5.36
N SER A 69 2.05 -1.05 5.35
CA SER A 69 1.72 -2.48 5.39
C SER A 69 2.27 -3.23 4.18
N HIS A 70 2.21 -2.63 2.98
CA HIS A 70 2.81 -3.17 1.76
C HIS A 70 4.31 -3.39 1.93
N SER A 71 5.01 -2.37 2.41
CA SER A 71 6.46 -2.43 2.62
C SER A 71 6.83 -3.43 3.71
N LEU A 72 6.12 -3.46 4.85
CA LEU A 72 6.37 -4.40 5.95
C LEU A 72 6.12 -5.85 5.54
N GLU A 73 5.01 -6.15 4.89
CA GLU A 73 4.73 -7.51 4.44
C GLU A 73 5.72 -7.96 3.36
N ALA A 74 6.09 -7.08 2.44
CA ALA A 74 7.14 -7.36 1.47
C ALA A 74 8.49 -7.63 2.17
N TRP A 75 8.87 -6.82 3.15
CA TRP A 75 10.09 -7.03 3.94
C TRP A 75 10.10 -8.35 4.68
N CYS A 76 8.98 -8.71 5.33
CA CYS A 76 8.83 -9.95 6.09
C CYS A 76 8.56 -11.20 5.24
N SER A 77 8.32 -11.07 3.93
CA SER A 77 8.07 -12.20 3.03
C SER A 77 9.26 -13.16 2.99
N PRO A 78 9.05 -14.49 3.01
CA PRO A 78 10.12 -15.48 2.93
C PRO A 78 10.74 -15.59 1.53
N ALA A 79 10.10 -15.07 0.48
CA ALA A 79 10.61 -15.15 -0.88
C ALA A 79 11.92 -14.35 -1.03
N TYR A 80 12.96 -14.98 -1.57
CA TYR A 80 14.24 -14.31 -1.80
C TYR A 80 14.16 -13.32 -2.96
N HIS A 81 14.25 -12.03 -2.66
CA HIS A 81 14.26 -10.96 -3.66
C HIS A 81 14.95 -9.69 -3.13
N PRO A 82 16.30 -9.64 -3.15
CA PRO A 82 17.07 -8.55 -2.53
C PRO A 82 16.71 -7.15 -2.99
N MET A 83 16.36 -6.97 -4.28
CA MET A 83 15.92 -5.67 -4.79
C MET A 83 14.61 -5.22 -4.14
N ALA A 84 13.62 -6.10 -4.04
CA ALA A 84 12.36 -5.79 -3.37
C ALA A 84 12.58 -5.55 -1.86
N GLU A 85 13.50 -6.26 -1.23
CA GLU A 85 13.88 -6.03 0.17
C GLU A 85 14.44 -4.61 0.38
N GLY A 86 15.38 -4.17 -0.47
CA GLY A 86 15.94 -2.82 -0.41
C GLY A 86 14.86 -1.74 -0.64
N ILE A 87 13.96 -1.96 -1.60
CA ILE A 87 12.84 -1.05 -1.87
C ILE A 87 11.89 -0.99 -0.65
N ALA A 88 11.57 -2.13 -0.05
CA ALA A 88 10.66 -2.21 1.10
C ALA A 88 11.21 -1.45 2.32
N ILE A 89 12.50 -1.61 2.64
CA ILE A 89 13.15 -0.91 3.76
C ILE A 89 13.09 0.61 3.56
N GLU A 90 13.42 1.09 2.37
CA GLU A 90 13.35 2.52 2.08
C GLU A 90 11.90 3.02 2.12
N GLY A 91 10.93 2.26 1.61
CA GLY A 91 9.51 2.58 1.74
C GLY A 91 9.08 2.73 3.22
N ILE A 92 9.51 1.83 4.10
CA ILE A 92 9.25 1.92 5.55
C ILE A 92 9.86 3.21 6.13
N ARG A 93 11.11 3.53 5.77
CA ARG A 93 11.80 4.74 6.24
C ARG A 93 11.03 5.99 5.83
N LEU A 94 10.64 6.10 4.56
CA LEU A 94 9.90 7.26 4.04
C LEU A 94 8.54 7.42 4.74
N VAL A 95 7.78 6.34 4.91
CA VAL A 95 6.50 6.42 5.63
C VAL A 95 6.70 6.88 7.06
N ARG A 96 7.69 6.33 7.78
CA ARG A 96 7.99 6.73 9.16
C ARG A 96 8.30 8.22 9.28
N GLU A 97 9.05 8.76 8.33
CA GLU A 97 9.51 10.16 8.34
C GLU A 97 8.41 11.12 7.90
N PHE A 98 7.73 10.84 6.80
CA PHE A 98 6.88 11.80 6.12
C PHE A 98 5.38 11.64 6.37
N LEU A 99 4.89 10.45 6.75
CA LEU A 99 3.47 10.28 7.04
C LEU A 99 2.97 11.19 8.18
N PRO A 100 3.68 11.32 9.32
CA PRO A 100 3.26 12.23 10.37
C PRO A 100 3.20 13.69 9.89
N GLN A 101 4.12 14.10 9.01
CA GLN A 101 4.17 15.45 8.44
C GLN A 101 2.99 15.68 7.50
N ALA A 102 2.74 14.77 6.57
CA ALA A 102 1.62 14.86 5.63
C ALA A 102 0.24 14.82 6.32
N VAL A 103 0.13 14.16 7.48
CA VAL A 103 -1.09 14.14 8.31
C VAL A 103 -1.26 15.46 9.07
N ALA A 104 -0.16 16.02 9.62
CA ALA A 104 -0.17 17.26 10.38
C ALA A 104 -0.42 18.49 9.49
N ASP A 105 0.21 18.53 8.33
CA ASP A 105 0.03 19.57 7.32
C ASP A 105 -0.21 18.95 5.94
N GLY A 106 -1.48 18.91 5.54
CA GLY A 106 -1.89 18.39 4.23
C GLY A 106 -1.39 19.21 3.03
N SER A 107 -0.88 20.41 3.24
CA SER A 107 -0.32 21.30 2.20
C SER A 107 1.18 21.12 2.00
N ASP A 108 1.86 20.36 2.85
CA ASP A 108 3.29 20.05 2.72
C ASP A 108 3.53 19.16 1.48
N LEU A 109 3.93 19.82 0.38
CA LEU A 109 4.18 19.13 -0.90
C LEU A 109 5.38 18.18 -0.84
N GLU A 110 6.39 18.45 -0.01
CA GLU A 110 7.52 17.55 0.15
C GLU A 110 7.06 16.25 0.82
N ALA A 111 6.36 16.35 1.96
CA ALA A 111 5.81 15.19 2.65
C ALA A 111 4.85 14.39 1.74
N ARG A 112 3.99 15.07 0.96
CA ARG A 112 3.11 14.44 -0.03
C ARG A 112 3.89 13.72 -1.12
N THR A 113 4.96 14.33 -1.64
CA THR A 113 5.84 13.72 -2.65
C THR A 113 6.47 12.45 -2.11
N GLN A 114 7.06 12.52 -0.93
CA GLN A 114 7.73 11.37 -0.32
C GLN A 114 6.73 10.24 0.00
N MET A 115 5.50 10.56 0.38
CA MET A 115 4.46 9.56 0.59
C MET A 115 4.01 8.90 -0.72
N LEU A 116 3.90 9.62 -1.84
CA LEU A 116 3.64 9.02 -3.16
C LEU A 116 4.78 8.07 -3.56
N VAL A 117 6.02 8.49 -3.37
CA VAL A 117 7.19 7.63 -3.63
C VAL A 117 7.14 6.38 -2.75
N ALA A 118 6.88 6.52 -1.45
CA ALA A 118 6.78 5.39 -0.52
C ALA A 118 5.67 4.40 -0.91
N SER A 119 4.51 4.92 -1.34
CA SER A 119 3.39 4.12 -1.84
C SER A 119 3.78 3.29 -3.07
N THR A 120 4.40 3.93 -4.07
CA THR A 120 4.91 3.29 -5.28
C THR A 120 5.97 2.23 -4.94
N MET A 121 6.88 2.52 -4.00
CA MET A 121 7.90 1.58 -3.52
C MET A 121 7.27 0.36 -2.85
N GLY A 122 6.32 0.56 -1.93
CA GLY A 122 5.60 -0.52 -1.26
C GLY A 122 4.90 -1.43 -2.26
N ALA A 123 4.19 -0.86 -3.23
CA ALA A 123 3.49 -1.61 -4.28
C ALA A 123 4.45 -2.35 -5.23
N THR A 124 5.61 -1.80 -5.48
CA THR A 124 6.67 -2.49 -6.24
C THR A 124 7.23 -3.66 -5.44
N ALA A 125 7.51 -3.45 -4.16
CA ALA A 125 8.10 -4.46 -3.29
C ALA A 125 7.15 -5.62 -3.02
N PHE A 126 5.84 -5.39 -2.83
CA PHE A 126 4.87 -6.43 -2.52
C PHE A 126 4.64 -7.43 -3.67
N GLN A 127 5.19 -7.22 -4.85
CA GLN A 127 5.18 -8.23 -5.92
C GLN A 127 5.83 -9.56 -5.48
N ARG A 128 6.64 -9.55 -4.42
CA ARG A 128 7.15 -10.76 -3.78
C ARG A 128 6.13 -11.46 -2.86
N GLY A 129 4.95 -10.88 -2.67
CA GLY A 129 3.82 -11.41 -1.90
C GLY A 129 3.39 -10.50 -0.76
N LEU A 130 2.08 -10.50 -0.49
CA LEU A 130 1.45 -9.93 0.70
C LEU A 130 1.25 -11.02 1.76
N GLY A 131 0.94 -10.64 2.98
CA GLY A 131 0.84 -11.54 4.12
C GLY A 131 -0.51 -11.51 4.83
N ALA A 132 -0.49 -11.79 6.13
CA ALA A 132 -1.69 -11.96 6.95
C ALA A 132 -2.48 -10.67 7.17
N MET A 133 -1.85 -9.48 7.13
CA MET A 133 -2.58 -8.22 7.24
C MET A 133 -3.60 -8.09 6.12
N HIS A 134 -3.15 -8.22 4.87
CA HIS A 134 -4.01 -8.13 3.70
C HIS A 134 -4.98 -9.31 3.60
N ALA A 135 -4.56 -10.53 3.99
CA ALA A 135 -5.44 -11.69 4.01
C ALA A 135 -6.64 -11.53 4.95
N LEU A 136 -6.47 -10.79 6.06
CA LEU A 136 -7.53 -10.47 7.00
C LEU A 136 -8.32 -9.20 6.60
N ALA A 137 -7.63 -8.18 6.08
CA ALA A 137 -8.26 -6.92 5.71
C ALA A 137 -9.25 -7.06 4.54
N HIS A 138 -8.97 -7.95 3.57
CA HIS A 138 -9.85 -8.14 2.42
C HIS A 138 -11.26 -8.64 2.79
N PRO A 139 -11.43 -9.77 3.54
CA PRO A 139 -12.76 -10.22 3.93
C PRO A 139 -13.45 -9.23 4.87
N LEU A 140 -12.74 -8.61 5.82
CA LEU A 140 -13.33 -7.60 6.69
C LEU A 140 -13.82 -6.37 5.90
N GLY A 141 -13.05 -5.92 4.92
CA GLY A 141 -13.47 -4.84 4.05
C GLY A 141 -14.66 -5.20 3.14
N ALA A 142 -14.79 -6.47 2.73
CA ALA A 142 -15.93 -6.94 1.93
C ALA A 142 -17.21 -7.03 2.76
N LEU A 143 -17.13 -7.60 3.97
CA LEU A 143 -18.28 -7.83 4.85
C LEU A 143 -18.80 -6.56 5.54
N TYR A 144 -17.89 -5.68 5.95
CA TYR A 144 -18.23 -4.51 6.79
C TYR A 144 -18.08 -3.17 6.07
N ASN A 145 -17.70 -3.16 4.79
CA ASN A 145 -17.40 -1.95 4.03
C ASN A 145 -16.40 -1.02 4.77
N ALA A 146 -15.47 -1.63 5.52
CA ALA A 146 -14.48 -0.89 6.28
C ALA A 146 -13.31 -0.44 5.39
N HIS A 147 -12.75 0.74 5.70
CA HIS A 147 -11.66 1.33 4.93
C HIS A 147 -10.40 0.46 5.00
N HIS A 148 -9.89 0.05 3.84
CA HIS A 148 -8.81 -0.94 3.71
C HIS A 148 -7.54 -0.57 4.49
N GLY A 149 -7.03 0.65 4.30
CA GLY A 149 -5.83 1.10 5.01
C GLY A 149 -6.01 1.20 6.53
N THR A 150 -7.23 1.54 7.01
CA THR A 150 -7.56 1.50 8.43
C THR A 150 -7.53 0.07 8.97
N LEU A 151 -8.07 -0.89 8.21
CA LEU A 151 -8.00 -2.30 8.59
C LEU A 151 -6.56 -2.79 8.70
N ASN A 152 -5.72 -2.48 7.71
CA ASN A 152 -4.30 -2.84 7.75
C ASN A 152 -3.59 -2.21 8.96
N ALA A 153 -3.87 -0.95 9.28
CA ALA A 153 -3.31 -0.27 10.45
C ALA A 153 -3.71 -0.95 11.77
N VAL A 154 -4.98 -1.30 11.93
CA VAL A 154 -5.50 -1.95 13.15
C VAL A 154 -4.97 -3.38 13.28
N LEU A 155 -4.87 -4.12 12.19
CA LEU A 155 -4.41 -5.51 12.18
C LEU A 155 -2.88 -5.63 12.35
N MET A 156 -2.12 -4.61 11.93
CA MET A 156 -0.65 -4.64 11.91
C MET A 156 -0.01 -5.11 13.21
N PRO A 157 -0.28 -4.54 14.40
CA PRO A 157 0.38 -4.94 15.63
C PRO A 157 0.10 -6.41 16.00
N TYR A 158 -1.11 -6.89 15.75
CA TYR A 158 -1.50 -8.27 16.04
C TYR A 158 -0.83 -9.27 15.08
N VAL A 159 -0.76 -8.94 13.80
CA VAL A 159 -0.10 -9.77 12.79
C VAL A 159 1.40 -9.83 13.04
N LEU A 160 2.04 -8.71 13.35
CA LEU A 160 3.47 -8.67 13.69
C LEU A 160 3.74 -9.50 14.95
N GLN A 161 2.89 -9.38 15.96
CA GLN A 161 3.01 -10.18 17.19
C GLN A 161 2.84 -11.69 16.92
N ALA A 162 1.84 -12.07 16.14
CA ALA A 162 1.58 -13.48 15.80
C ALA A 162 2.73 -14.11 15.01
N ASN A 163 3.36 -13.34 14.12
CA ASN A 163 4.47 -13.79 13.29
C ASN A 163 5.85 -13.58 13.93
N ARG A 164 5.93 -13.03 15.14
CA ARG A 164 7.18 -12.57 15.77
C ARG A 164 8.30 -13.58 15.69
N LEU A 165 8.04 -14.86 15.99
CA LEU A 165 9.06 -15.90 16.03
C LEU A 165 9.79 -16.09 14.69
N VAL A 166 9.14 -15.79 13.57
CA VAL A 166 9.71 -15.99 12.22
C VAL A 166 10.21 -14.71 11.57
N ILE A 167 9.81 -13.54 12.07
CA ILE A 167 10.18 -12.24 11.49
C ILE A 167 11.09 -11.40 12.39
N GLU A 168 11.36 -11.85 13.65
CA GLU A 168 12.06 -11.03 14.65
C GLU A 168 13.43 -10.53 14.17
N GLU A 169 14.20 -11.34 13.45
CA GLU A 169 15.50 -10.94 12.91
C GLU A 169 15.39 -9.85 11.84
N ARG A 170 14.24 -9.76 11.14
CA ARG A 170 14.02 -8.77 10.10
C ARG A 170 13.48 -7.44 10.63
N ILE A 171 12.79 -7.44 11.77
CA ILE A 171 12.14 -6.23 12.34
C ILE A 171 12.92 -5.60 13.51
N ARG A 172 14.07 -6.13 13.88
CA ARG A 172 15.03 -5.51 14.79
C ARG A 172 15.89 -4.48 14.08
#